data_891d3927a1724c1272c2dcc43090db1e
#
_entry.id   891d3927a1724c1272c2dcc43090db1e
#
_cell.length_a   1.000
_cell.length_b   1.000
_cell.length_c   1.000
_cell.angle_alpha   90.00
_cell.angle_beta   90.00
_cell.angle_gamma   90.00
#
_symmetry.space_group_name_H-M   'P 1'
#
loop_
_entity.id
_entity.type
_entity.pdbx_description
1 polymer ?
#
loop_
_entity_poly.entity_id
_entity_poly.type
_entity_poly.pdbx_seq_one_letter_code
_entity_poly.pdbx_strand_id
1 'polypeptide(L)'
;DIHPERATREELYPWLARRWHSHLETYGVHAYQGMMEGPPYPKAQPNASRRDAYPPEGGRQGSSLSFMQKQHLDPNNVVLGILNPLGATGQGQRNHELGAALASAINDWQIEKWTSKDKRLKASIVVANEDGVTAAAEIRKRAGDPNFAQGLLLSRNVEPLGQRRYWPIYEAAQEIGLPVGVHAFGFGGNPITASGWPSYYIEEMVGHSQCQQTALSSLVLEGVFERFPKLNMVMVEAGFGWAPSLAWRLDKVFDRLRSEVPHLKRKPSEYIRDH
;
A
#
# COMPACT_ATOMS: atom_id res chain seq x y z
N ASP A 1 10.11 -7.31 -0.08
CA ASP A 1 9.44 -6.14 -0.62
C ASP A 1 10.19 -5.64 -1.84
N ILE A 2 9.49 -5.47 -2.97
CA ILE A 2 10.08 -5.10 -4.27
C ILE A 2 9.16 -4.08 -4.94
N HIS A 3 9.74 -2.99 -5.47
CA HIS A 3 8.99 -1.93 -6.13
C HIS A 3 9.18 -1.96 -7.65
N PRO A 4 8.33 -2.68 -8.39
CA PRO A 4 8.36 -2.63 -9.84
C PRO A 4 7.82 -1.28 -10.32
N GLU A 5 8.49 -0.69 -11.30
CA GLU A 5 8.08 0.56 -11.92
C GLU A 5 7.89 0.37 -13.43
N ARG A 6 7.02 1.14 -14.00
CA ARG A 6 6.82 1.19 -15.47
C ARG A 6 7.85 2.08 -16.11
N ALA A 7 8.37 1.68 -17.24
CA ALA A 7 9.23 2.55 -18.02
C ALA A 7 8.44 3.78 -18.53
N THR A 8 7.21 3.55 -19.00
CA THR A 8 6.28 4.59 -19.45
C THR A 8 4.86 4.33 -18.96
N ARG A 9 4.00 5.34 -19.00
CA ARG A 9 2.57 5.21 -18.64
C ARG A 9 1.80 4.39 -19.68
N GLU A 10 2.25 4.43 -20.93
CA GLU A 10 1.64 3.75 -22.07
C GLU A 10 1.67 2.23 -21.91
N GLU A 11 2.56 1.71 -21.08
CA GLU A 11 2.58 0.28 -20.75
C GLU A 11 1.26 -0.24 -20.15
N LEU A 12 0.42 0.64 -19.58
CA LEU A 12 -0.89 0.27 -19.05
C LEU A 12 -2.01 0.29 -20.09
N TYR A 13 -1.79 0.89 -21.25
CA TYR A 13 -2.83 1.08 -22.27
C TYR A 13 -3.52 -0.20 -22.72
N PRO A 14 -2.84 -1.37 -22.83
CA PRO A 14 -3.51 -2.62 -23.19
C PRO A 14 -4.68 -3.00 -22.27
N TRP A 15 -4.66 -2.56 -20.99
CA TRP A 15 -5.68 -2.89 -19.99
C TRP A 15 -6.58 -1.70 -19.62
N LEU A 16 -6.40 -0.55 -20.27
CA LEU A 16 -7.20 0.64 -20.02
C LEU A 16 -8.19 0.89 -21.15
N ALA A 17 -9.41 1.27 -20.81
CA ALA A 17 -10.37 1.76 -21.79
C ALA A 17 -9.84 3.00 -22.51
N ARG A 18 -10.13 3.14 -23.82
CA ARG A 18 -9.60 4.23 -24.65
C ARG A 18 -9.85 5.64 -24.09
N ARG A 19 -10.96 5.85 -23.37
CA ARG A 19 -11.25 7.13 -22.71
C ARG A 19 -10.15 7.53 -21.74
N TRP A 20 -9.52 6.56 -21.07
CA TRP A 20 -8.44 6.81 -20.12
C TRP A 20 -7.11 7.11 -20.80
N HIS A 21 -6.85 6.60 -22.01
CA HIS A 21 -5.68 7.00 -22.78
C HIS A 21 -5.69 8.51 -23.02
N SER A 22 -6.78 9.04 -23.60
CA SER A 22 -6.94 10.47 -23.88
C SER A 22 -6.90 11.31 -22.58
N HIS A 23 -7.50 10.81 -21.50
CA HIS A 23 -7.42 11.49 -20.20
C HIS A 23 -5.97 11.58 -19.70
N LEU A 24 -5.23 10.47 -19.73
CA LEU A 24 -3.84 10.42 -19.27
C LEU A 24 -2.90 11.27 -20.15
N GLU A 25 -3.16 11.31 -21.46
CA GLU A 25 -2.41 12.15 -22.40
C GLU A 25 -2.62 13.65 -22.12
N THR A 26 -3.84 14.05 -21.81
CA THR A 26 -4.22 15.45 -21.58
C THR A 26 -3.85 15.95 -20.18
N TYR A 27 -4.15 15.16 -19.16
CA TYR A 27 -4.08 15.60 -17.75
C TYR A 27 -2.98 14.89 -16.95
N GLY A 28 -2.45 13.79 -17.45
CA GLY A 28 -1.51 12.94 -16.70
C GLY A 28 -2.19 12.14 -15.58
N VAL A 29 -1.38 11.61 -14.68
CA VAL A 29 -1.84 10.94 -13.47
C VAL A 29 -1.50 11.82 -12.28
N HIS A 30 -2.50 12.48 -11.73
CA HIS A 30 -2.38 13.24 -10.50
C HIS A 30 -3.16 12.52 -9.40
N ALA A 31 -2.47 12.16 -8.32
CA ALA A 31 -3.11 11.56 -7.14
C ALA A 31 -4.03 12.56 -6.43
N TYR A 32 -3.71 13.86 -6.55
CA TYR A 32 -4.48 14.95 -5.95
C TYR A 32 -4.49 16.17 -6.88
N GLN A 33 -5.41 17.07 -6.63
CA GLN A 33 -5.41 18.35 -7.30
C GLN A 33 -4.36 19.26 -6.67
N GLY A 34 -3.56 19.95 -7.51
CA GLY A 34 -2.32 20.60 -7.12
C GLY A 34 -2.36 21.53 -5.90
N MET A 35 -3.44 22.27 -5.68
CA MET A 35 -3.58 23.14 -4.50
C MET A 35 -3.86 22.38 -3.19
N MET A 36 -4.07 21.07 -3.25
CA MET A 36 -4.32 20.22 -2.08
C MET A 36 -3.09 19.35 -1.73
N GLU A 37 -2.03 19.46 -2.47
CA GLU A 37 -0.76 18.86 -2.11
C GLU A 37 -0.16 19.65 -0.95
N GLY A 38 0.47 18.92 -0.03
CA GLY A 38 1.25 19.54 1.01
C GLY A 38 2.47 20.28 0.42
N PRO A 39 3.24 20.95 1.26
CA PRO A 39 4.44 21.64 0.80
C PRO A 39 5.41 20.67 0.12
N PRO A 40 6.22 21.13 -0.83
CA PRO A 40 7.22 20.29 -1.48
C PRO A 40 8.13 19.65 -0.42
N TYR A 41 8.28 18.35 -0.50
CA TYR A 41 9.19 17.61 0.36
C TYR A 41 10.65 17.89 0.02
N PRO A 42 11.58 17.57 0.94
CA PRO A 42 12.99 17.56 0.65
C PRO A 42 13.29 16.77 -0.64
N LYS A 43 14.28 17.24 -1.38
CA LYS A 43 14.59 16.81 -2.76
C LYS A 43 14.77 15.31 -2.97
N ALA A 44 15.13 14.57 -1.94
CA ALA A 44 15.37 13.13 -2.05
C ALA A 44 14.10 12.30 -2.23
N GLN A 45 12.97 12.78 -1.74
CA GLN A 45 11.77 11.97 -1.62
C GLN A 45 11.24 11.43 -2.96
N PRO A 46 11.00 12.19 -4.02
CA PRO A 46 10.44 11.64 -5.26
C PRO A 46 11.38 10.68 -5.99
N ASN A 47 12.68 10.75 -5.73
CA ASN A 47 13.71 9.96 -6.40
C ASN A 47 14.65 9.29 -5.39
N ALA A 48 14.13 8.90 -4.24
CA ALA A 48 14.88 8.30 -3.15
C ALA A 48 15.29 6.84 -3.45
N SER A 49 15.91 6.63 -4.59
CA SER A 49 16.42 5.32 -5.01
C SER A 49 17.94 5.35 -5.10
N ARG A 50 18.55 4.21 -4.84
CA ARG A 50 20.00 4.04 -5.03
C ARG A 50 20.33 4.31 -6.50
N ARG A 51 21.50 4.92 -6.74
CA ARG A 51 21.97 5.21 -8.10
C ARG A 51 22.13 3.96 -8.96
N ASP A 52 22.52 2.88 -8.34
CA ASP A 52 22.73 1.58 -8.99
C ASP A 52 21.43 0.78 -9.20
N ALA A 53 20.27 1.32 -8.80
CA ALA A 53 18.95 0.74 -9.10
C ALA A 53 18.43 1.09 -10.50
N TYR A 54 19.07 2.07 -11.17
CA TYR A 54 18.71 2.45 -12.52
C TYR A 54 19.35 1.50 -13.54
N PRO A 55 18.56 0.94 -14.48
CA PRO A 55 19.10 0.06 -15.50
C PRO A 55 20.20 0.77 -16.34
N PRO A 56 21.34 0.12 -16.62
CA PRO A 56 22.41 0.72 -17.43
C PRO A 56 21.98 1.11 -18.84
N GLU A 57 21.00 0.41 -19.39
CA GLU A 57 20.41 0.66 -20.70
C GLU A 57 19.42 1.84 -20.70
N GLY A 58 19.20 2.46 -19.55
CA GLY A 58 18.27 3.55 -19.36
C GLY A 58 16.90 3.08 -18.80
N GLY A 59 16.08 4.05 -18.39
CA GLY A 59 14.78 3.80 -17.77
C GLY A 59 14.75 4.18 -16.30
N ARG A 60 13.62 3.93 -15.65
CA ARG A 60 13.42 4.20 -14.22
C ARG A 60 13.96 3.05 -13.38
N GLN A 61 14.28 3.35 -12.12
CA GLN A 61 14.58 2.32 -11.13
C GLN A 61 13.40 1.31 -11.05
N GLY A 62 13.71 0.03 -10.96
CA GLY A 62 12.69 -1.03 -10.89
C GLY A 62 11.91 -1.29 -12.18
N SER A 63 12.32 -0.73 -13.34
CA SER A 63 11.60 -0.90 -14.61
C SER A 63 12.10 -2.10 -15.45
N SER A 64 13.22 -2.71 -15.10
CA SER A 64 13.83 -3.82 -15.85
C SER A 64 13.89 -5.10 -14.99
N LEU A 65 13.11 -6.10 -15.36
CA LEU A 65 13.15 -7.41 -14.69
C LEU A 65 14.51 -8.09 -14.82
N SER A 66 15.09 -8.07 -16.02
CA SER A 66 16.40 -8.70 -16.25
C SER A 66 17.52 -8.05 -15.43
N PHE A 67 17.47 -6.72 -15.29
CA PHE A 67 18.40 -6.01 -14.44
C PHE A 67 18.16 -6.32 -12.95
N MET A 68 16.92 -6.37 -12.50
CA MET A 68 16.55 -6.76 -11.13
C MET A 68 17.01 -8.19 -10.81
N GLN A 69 16.84 -9.14 -11.73
CA GLN A 69 17.35 -10.50 -11.58
C GLN A 69 18.86 -10.49 -11.36
N LYS A 70 19.60 -9.86 -12.27
CA LYS A 70 21.06 -9.82 -12.23
C LYS A 70 21.63 -9.06 -11.03
N GLN A 71 21.00 -7.95 -10.64
CA GLN A 71 21.51 -7.07 -9.59
C GLN A 71 21.06 -7.49 -8.20
N HIS A 72 19.85 -8.02 -8.06
CA HIS A 72 19.22 -8.21 -6.76
C HIS A 72 18.78 -9.66 -6.50
N LEU A 73 17.97 -10.23 -7.36
CA LEU A 73 17.36 -11.54 -7.06
C LEU A 73 18.37 -12.66 -7.01
N ASP A 74 19.25 -12.75 -8.01
CA ASP A 74 20.21 -13.82 -8.12
C ASP A 74 21.37 -13.69 -7.11
N PRO A 75 22.03 -12.51 -6.96
CA PRO A 75 23.12 -12.36 -6.02
C PRO A 75 22.73 -12.53 -4.56
N ASN A 76 21.49 -12.25 -4.23
CA ASN A 76 20.96 -12.36 -2.85
C ASN A 76 20.19 -13.66 -2.61
N ASN A 77 20.20 -14.61 -3.55
CA ASN A 77 19.47 -15.88 -3.45
C ASN A 77 18.00 -15.68 -3.06
N VAL A 78 17.33 -14.68 -3.63
CA VAL A 78 15.93 -14.39 -3.34
C VAL A 78 15.06 -15.55 -3.80
N VAL A 79 14.38 -16.20 -2.90
CA VAL A 79 13.48 -17.32 -3.19
C VAL A 79 12.02 -16.88 -3.36
N LEU A 80 11.66 -15.75 -2.75
CA LEU A 80 10.34 -15.13 -2.86
C LEU A 80 10.45 -13.61 -2.75
N GLY A 81 9.91 -12.89 -3.73
CA GLY A 81 9.80 -11.44 -3.74
C GLY A 81 8.36 -11.01 -3.90
N ILE A 82 7.88 -10.11 -3.04
CA ILE A 82 6.53 -9.54 -3.12
C ILE A 82 6.60 -8.18 -3.79
N LEU A 83 5.87 -8.05 -4.89
CA LEU A 83 5.81 -6.81 -5.68
C LEU A 83 4.81 -5.83 -5.06
N ASN A 84 5.28 -4.65 -4.73
CA ASN A 84 4.50 -3.53 -4.21
C ASN A 84 4.73 -2.30 -5.11
N PRO A 85 3.97 -2.13 -6.21
CA PRO A 85 4.08 -0.95 -7.06
C PRO A 85 3.60 0.29 -6.31
N LEU A 86 4.42 1.34 -6.30
CA LEU A 86 4.16 2.59 -5.56
C LEU A 86 3.91 3.81 -6.46
N GLY A 87 4.30 3.74 -7.73
CA GLY A 87 4.00 4.81 -8.69
C GLY A 87 2.52 4.80 -9.08
N ALA A 88 2.01 5.89 -9.58
CA ALA A 88 0.65 6.13 -10.11
C ALA A 88 -0.27 4.90 -10.27
N THR A 89 -0.64 4.29 -9.14
CA THR A 89 -1.34 3.00 -9.05
C THR A 89 -2.86 3.11 -8.98
N GLY A 90 -3.38 4.34 -8.95
CA GLY A 90 -4.80 4.60 -8.69
C GLY A 90 -5.14 4.72 -7.20
N GLN A 91 -4.26 4.35 -6.29
CA GLN A 91 -4.44 4.56 -4.86
C GLN A 91 -4.46 6.04 -4.53
N GLY A 92 -5.40 6.46 -3.68
CA GLY A 92 -5.56 7.86 -3.32
C GLY A 92 -6.16 8.76 -4.42
N GLN A 93 -6.57 8.22 -5.58
CA GLN A 93 -7.24 8.97 -6.62
C GLN A 93 -8.63 9.47 -6.18
N ARG A 94 -8.86 10.78 -6.39
CA ARG A 94 -10.17 11.40 -6.14
C ARG A 94 -11.22 11.04 -7.20
N ASN A 95 -10.78 10.81 -8.44
CA ASN A 95 -11.61 10.20 -9.46
C ASN A 95 -11.59 8.68 -9.26
N HIS A 96 -12.59 8.15 -8.57
CA HIS A 96 -12.65 6.75 -8.18
C HIS A 96 -12.69 5.81 -9.40
N GLU A 97 -13.35 6.21 -10.50
CA GLU A 97 -13.36 5.42 -11.72
C GLU A 97 -11.97 5.31 -12.37
N LEU A 98 -11.23 6.42 -12.41
CA LEU A 98 -9.84 6.41 -12.88
C LEU A 98 -8.97 5.57 -11.94
N GLY A 99 -9.14 5.74 -10.64
CA GLY A 99 -8.43 4.97 -9.62
C GLY A 99 -8.61 3.47 -9.79
N ALA A 100 -9.86 3.02 -9.95
CA ALA A 100 -10.20 1.61 -10.17
C ALA A 100 -9.62 1.08 -11.49
N ALA A 101 -9.71 1.86 -12.58
CA ALA A 101 -9.17 1.46 -13.87
C ALA A 101 -7.65 1.30 -13.82
N LEU A 102 -6.93 2.24 -13.18
CA LEU A 102 -5.48 2.18 -13.00
C LEU A 102 -5.08 0.98 -12.13
N ALA A 103 -5.75 0.78 -11.00
CA ALA A 103 -5.45 -0.33 -10.10
C ALA A 103 -5.61 -1.69 -10.80
N SER A 104 -6.72 -1.89 -11.52
CA SER A 104 -6.93 -3.12 -12.27
C SER A 104 -5.90 -3.33 -13.37
N ALA A 105 -5.55 -2.27 -14.13
CA ALA A 105 -4.53 -2.33 -15.17
C ALA A 105 -3.13 -2.64 -14.61
N ILE A 106 -2.78 -2.08 -13.46
CA ILE A 106 -1.52 -2.38 -12.74
C ILE A 106 -1.47 -3.86 -12.32
N ASN A 107 -2.58 -4.41 -11.84
CA ASN A 107 -2.64 -5.81 -11.45
C ASN A 107 -2.38 -6.72 -12.65
N ASP A 108 -2.98 -6.44 -13.81
CA ASP A 108 -2.74 -7.19 -15.05
C ASP A 108 -1.29 -7.00 -15.56
N TRP A 109 -0.75 -5.79 -15.48
CA TRP A 109 0.63 -5.46 -15.83
C TRP A 109 1.65 -6.23 -14.96
N GLN A 110 1.42 -6.34 -13.64
CA GLN A 110 2.29 -7.11 -12.76
C GLN A 110 2.36 -8.58 -13.18
N ILE A 111 1.22 -9.17 -13.60
CA ILE A 111 1.20 -10.55 -14.08
C ILE A 111 2.02 -10.66 -15.37
N GLU A 112 1.72 -9.84 -16.37
CA GLU A 112 2.34 -9.98 -17.67
C GLU A 112 3.84 -9.66 -17.67
N LYS A 113 4.24 -8.63 -16.96
CA LYS A 113 5.64 -8.14 -17.01
C LYS A 113 6.57 -8.80 -15.99
N TRP A 114 6.02 -9.34 -14.88
CA TRP A 114 6.81 -9.76 -13.73
C TRP A 114 6.53 -11.20 -13.31
N THR A 115 5.38 -11.52 -12.74
CA THR A 115 5.14 -12.80 -12.10
C THR A 115 5.06 -13.97 -13.07
N SER A 116 4.59 -13.73 -14.31
CA SER A 116 4.62 -14.75 -15.37
C SER A 116 6.03 -15.07 -15.87
N LYS A 117 6.99 -14.17 -15.67
CA LYS A 117 8.37 -14.28 -16.18
C LYS A 117 9.34 -14.84 -15.14
N ASP A 118 9.08 -14.61 -13.84
CA ASP A 118 9.90 -15.13 -12.76
C ASP A 118 9.01 -15.67 -11.64
N LYS A 119 9.11 -16.98 -11.39
CA LYS A 119 8.28 -17.70 -10.41
C LYS A 119 8.56 -17.34 -8.95
N ARG A 120 9.70 -16.70 -8.69
CA ARG A 120 10.04 -16.14 -7.38
C ARG A 120 9.21 -14.93 -7.01
N LEU A 121 8.58 -14.27 -8.00
CA LEU A 121 7.83 -13.04 -7.79
C LEU A 121 6.33 -13.33 -7.60
N LYS A 122 5.75 -12.66 -6.63
CA LYS A 122 4.32 -12.60 -6.38
C LYS A 122 3.88 -11.14 -6.31
N ALA A 123 2.73 -10.84 -6.87
CA ALA A 123 2.19 -9.50 -6.87
C ALA A 123 1.35 -9.22 -5.62
N SER A 124 1.21 -7.96 -5.28
CA SER A 124 0.17 -7.46 -4.40
C SER A 124 -1.01 -6.94 -5.24
N ILE A 125 -2.23 -7.25 -4.82
CA ILE A 125 -3.44 -6.71 -5.45
C ILE A 125 -3.55 -5.23 -5.09
N VAL A 126 -3.27 -4.37 -6.05
CA VAL A 126 -3.47 -2.92 -5.92
C VAL A 126 -4.96 -2.61 -6.03
N VAL A 127 -5.46 -1.74 -5.16
CA VAL A 127 -6.87 -1.34 -5.12
C VAL A 127 -7.03 0.18 -4.98
N ALA A 128 -8.08 0.73 -5.55
CA ALA A 128 -8.49 2.13 -5.35
C ALA A 128 -9.15 2.27 -3.97
N ASN A 129 -8.37 2.27 -2.91
CA ASN A 129 -8.78 2.10 -1.52
C ASN A 129 -9.80 3.13 -1.01
N GLU A 130 -9.86 4.33 -1.60
CA GLU A 130 -10.82 5.36 -1.17
C GLU A 130 -12.28 5.06 -1.59
N ASP A 131 -12.47 4.08 -2.47
CA ASP A 131 -13.77 3.44 -2.75
C ASP A 131 -13.71 1.96 -2.33
N GLY A 132 -14.07 1.69 -1.08
CA GLY A 132 -13.97 0.35 -0.50
C GLY A 132 -14.79 -0.72 -1.23
N VAL A 133 -15.92 -0.35 -1.83
CA VAL A 133 -16.78 -1.28 -2.58
C VAL A 133 -16.10 -1.72 -3.88
N THR A 134 -15.61 -0.76 -4.65
CA THR A 134 -14.90 -1.02 -5.90
C THR A 134 -13.57 -1.75 -5.64
N ALA A 135 -12.88 -1.38 -4.57
CA ALA A 135 -11.66 -2.07 -4.13
C ALA A 135 -11.93 -3.55 -3.78
N ALA A 136 -13.01 -3.83 -3.05
CA ALA A 136 -13.42 -5.20 -2.73
C ALA A 136 -13.75 -6.03 -3.98
N ALA A 137 -14.38 -5.41 -4.98
CA ALA A 137 -14.68 -6.08 -6.25
C ALA A 137 -13.38 -6.49 -6.98
N GLU A 138 -12.36 -5.64 -7.00
CA GLU A 138 -11.05 -5.98 -7.59
C GLU A 138 -10.36 -7.13 -6.83
N ILE A 139 -10.41 -7.13 -5.49
CA ILE A 139 -9.87 -8.24 -4.68
C ILE A 139 -10.55 -9.56 -5.04
N ARG A 140 -11.89 -9.57 -5.07
CA ARG A 140 -12.66 -10.78 -5.44
C ARG A 140 -12.40 -11.24 -6.87
N LYS A 141 -12.19 -10.31 -7.81
CA LYS A 141 -11.79 -10.61 -9.19
C LYS A 141 -10.49 -11.41 -9.26
N ARG A 142 -9.58 -11.21 -8.32
CA ARG A 142 -8.28 -11.90 -8.26
C ARG A 142 -8.29 -13.17 -7.40
N ALA A 143 -9.44 -13.59 -6.91
CA ALA A 143 -9.58 -14.79 -6.07
C ALA A 143 -9.01 -16.04 -6.75
N GLY A 144 -8.15 -16.76 -6.06
CA GLY A 144 -7.53 -17.99 -6.58
C GLY A 144 -6.43 -17.81 -7.62
N ASP A 145 -6.09 -16.58 -8.01
CA ASP A 145 -4.97 -16.32 -8.92
C ASP A 145 -3.63 -16.48 -8.16
N PRO A 146 -2.81 -17.50 -8.51
CA PRO A 146 -1.57 -17.80 -7.80
C PRO A 146 -0.48 -16.75 -7.99
N ASN A 147 -0.71 -15.75 -8.83
CA ASN A 147 0.23 -14.64 -9.01
C ASN A 147 0.21 -13.66 -7.84
N PHE A 148 -0.87 -13.62 -7.06
CA PHE A 148 -1.02 -12.68 -5.93
C PHE A 148 -0.75 -13.35 -4.58
N ALA A 149 -0.13 -12.58 -3.67
CA ALA A 149 0.18 -13.01 -2.31
C ALA A 149 -0.54 -12.20 -1.24
N GLN A 150 -0.97 -10.97 -1.54
CA GLN A 150 -1.64 -10.07 -0.60
C GLN A 150 -2.43 -8.99 -1.32
N GLY A 151 -3.34 -8.31 -0.62
CA GLY A 151 -3.85 -7.00 -1.00
C GLY A 151 -2.85 -5.90 -0.61
N LEU A 152 -2.86 -4.73 -1.27
CA LEU A 152 -1.96 -3.62 -0.97
C LEU A 152 -2.74 -2.35 -0.62
N LEU A 153 -2.54 -1.88 0.59
CA LEU A 153 -2.93 -0.55 1.07
C LEU A 153 -1.67 0.28 1.38
N LEU A 154 -1.86 1.57 1.53
CA LEU A 154 -0.82 2.50 1.95
C LEU A 154 -1.14 3.04 3.35
N SER A 155 -0.12 3.45 4.09
CA SER A 155 -0.30 3.87 5.49
C SER A 155 -0.97 5.23 5.68
N ARG A 156 -0.87 6.11 4.67
CA ARG A 156 -1.57 7.40 4.66
C ARG A 156 -2.75 7.35 3.70
N ASN A 157 -3.92 7.59 4.23
CA ASN A 157 -5.19 7.59 3.51
C ASN A 157 -5.98 8.85 3.88
N VAL A 158 -7.12 9.07 3.27
CA VAL A 158 -8.01 10.20 3.62
C VAL A 158 -8.48 10.09 5.07
N GLU A 159 -8.74 8.86 5.52
CA GLU A 159 -9.11 8.54 6.90
C GLU A 159 -8.23 7.40 7.44
N PRO A 160 -8.15 7.22 8.78
CA PRO A 160 -7.46 6.08 9.36
C PRO A 160 -8.04 4.75 8.89
N LEU A 161 -7.17 3.75 8.67
CA LEU A 161 -7.53 2.47 8.04
C LEU A 161 -8.57 1.64 8.78
N GLY A 162 -8.82 1.88 10.07
CA GLY A 162 -9.90 1.23 10.81
C GLY A 162 -11.31 1.67 10.41
N GLN A 163 -11.45 2.83 9.76
CA GLN A 163 -12.74 3.42 9.42
C GLN A 163 -13.57 2.52 8.49
N ARG A 164 -14.89 2.56 8.68
CA ARG A 164 -15.85 1.64 8.04
C ARG A 164 -15.85 1.68 6.52
N ARG A 165 -15.41 2.79 5.92
CA ARG A 165 -15.30 2.91 4.46
C ARG A 165 -14.32 1.89 3.84
N TYR A 166 -13.32 1.42 4.62
CA TYR A 166 -12.35 0.42 4.18
C TYR A 166 -12.78 -1.03 4.49
N TRP A 167 -13.81 -1.24 5.30
CA TRP A 167 -14.26 -2.56 5.72
C TRP A 167 -14.60 -3.53 4.57
N PRO A 168 -15.20 -3.09 3.45
CA PRO A 168 -15.41 -3.98 2.30
C PRO A 168 -14.12 -4.62 1.78
N ILE A 169 -12.99 -3.91 1.88
CA ILE A 169 -11.65 -4.43 1.50
C ILE A 169 -11.26 -5.59 2.41
N TYR A 170 -11.43 -5.44 3.71
CA TYR A 170 -11.09 -6.46 4.71
C TYR A 170 -11.99 -7.68 4.61
N GLU A 171 -13.27 -7.46 4.35
CA GLU A 171 -14.22 -8.54 4.09
C GLU A 171 -13.79 -9.37 2.88
N ALA A 172 -13.53 -8.72 1.75
CA ALA A 172 -13.10 -9.40 0.53
C ALA A 172 -11.75 -10.13 0.71
N ALA A 173 -10.79 -9.51 1.39
CA ALA A 173 -9.49 -10.15 1.66
C ALA A 173 -9.64 -11.40 2.54
N GLN A 174 -10.45 -11.31 3.60
CA GLN A 174 -10.76 -12.46 4.46
C GLN A 174 -11.49 -13.59 3.71
N GLU A 175 -12.46 -13.25 2.85
CA GLU A 175 -13.21 -14.21 2.02
C GLU A 175 -12.31 -15.06 1.14
N ILE A 176 -11.30 -14.44 0.52
CA ILE A 176 -10.38 -15.13 -0.38
C ILE A 176 -9.11 -15.65 0.34
N GLY A 177 -9.01 -15.43 1.66
CA GLY A 177 -7.90 -15.92 2.48
C GLY A 177 -6.55 -15.25 2.23
N LEU A 178 -6.53 -14.01 1.70
CA LEU A 178 -5.31 -13.24 1.51
C LEU A 178 -5.07 -12.22 2.63
N PRO A 179 -3.82 -12.04 3.09
CA PRO A 179 -3.47 -10.96 3.99
C PRO A 179 -3.55 -9.60 3.28
N VAL A 180 -3.59 -8.52 4.05
CA VAL A 180 -3.52 -7.15 3.54
C VAL A 180 -2.21 -6.52 3.99
N GLY A 181 -1.36 -6.16 3.03
CA GLY A 181 -0.14 -5.38 3.24
C GLY A 181 -0.48 -3.89 3.38
N VAL A 182 0.08 -3.24 4.39
CA VAL A 182 0.04 -1.78 4.57
C VAL A 182 1.45 -1.25 4.39
N HIS A 183 1.71 -0.63 3.25
CA HIS A 183 3.02 -0.09 2.92
C HIS A 183 3.14 1.38 3.35
N ALA A 184 4.36 1.83 3.59
CA ALA A 184 4.67 3.26 3.71
C ALA A 184 4.14 4.07 2.52
N PHE A 185 4.08 5.39 2.65
CA PHE A 185 3.52 6.33 1.66
C PHE A 185 2.00 6.45 1.67
N GLY A 186 1.44 7.05 0.63
CA GLY A 186 0.00 7.22 0.45
C GLY A 186 -0.41 8.68 0.22
N PHE A 187 -1.57 9.06 0.72
CA PHE A 187 -2.19 10.36 0.47
C PHE A 187 -1.33 11.53 0.97
N GLY A 188 -0.90 12.39 0.06
CA GLY A 188 -0.02 13.52 0.35
C GLY A 188 -0.68 14.74 0.99
N GLY A 189 -2.00 14.74 1.17
CA GLY A 189 -2.74 15.82 1.81
C GLY A 189 -2.52 15.94 3.32
N ASN A 190 -1.96 14.90 3.95
CA ASN A 190 -1.64 14.88 5.37
C ASN A 190 -0.13 14.78 5.58
N PRO A 191 0.42 15.47 6.60
CA PRO A 191 1.81 15.26 6.97
C PRO A 191 2.05 13.82 7.42
N ILE A 192 3.27 13.35 7.24
CA ILE A 192 3.65 12.01 7.68
C ILE A 192 3.80 11.92 9.20
N THR A 193 3.97 13.05 9.86
CA THR A 193 4.03 13.15 11.32
C THR A 193 2.81 13.89 11.86
N ALA A 194 2.36 13.55 13.05
CA ALA A 194 1.29 14.27 13.73
C ALA A 194 1.69 15.71 14.14
N SER A 195 2.98 16.04 14.05
CA SER A 195 3.55 17.34 14.44
C SER A 195 3.59 18.36 13.28
N GLY A 196 3.16 17.98 12.10
CA GLY A 196 3.19 18.84 10.91
C GLY A 196 4.17 18.33 9.84
N TRP A 197 4.46 19.19 8.87
CA TRP A 197 5.33 18.86 7.73
C TRP A 197 6.80 18.92 8.13
N PRO A 198 7.57 17.84 7.96
CA PRO A 198 8.98 17.82 8.28
C PRO A 198 9.81 18.68 7.32
N SER A 199 10.94 19.17 7.80
CA SER A 199 11.90 19.97 7.01
C SER A 199 12.96 19.11 6.31
N TYR A 200 13.25 17.94 6.87
CA TYR A 200 14.31 17.07 6.39
C TYR A 200 13.79 15.69 5.99
N TYR A 201 14.39 15.13 4.94
CA TYR A 201 14.04 13.79 4.47
C TYR A 201 14.24 12.72 5.56
N ILE A 202 15.22 12.85 6.41
CA ILE A 202 15.46 11.94 7.53
C ILE A 202 14.31 11.95 8.55
N GLU A 203 13.66 13.09 8.76
CA GLU A 203 12.45 13.18 9.61
C GLU A 203 11.28 12.44 8.96
N GLU A 204 11.14 12.54 7.64
CA GLU A 204 10.12 11.79 6.90
C GLU A 204 10.31 10.28 7.05
N MET A 205 11.53 9.79 6.96
CA MET A 205 11.85 8.37 7.14
C MET A 205 11.43 7.84 8.52
N VAL A 206 11.55 8.65 9.56
CA VAL A 206 11.03 8.32 10.90
C VAL A 206 9.50 8.36 10.94
N GLY A 207 8.88 9.27 10.21
CA GLY A 207 7.44 9.45 10.13
C GLY A 207 6.70 8.24 9.58
N HIS A 208 7.31 7.44 8.70
CA HIS A 208 6.68 6.24 8.15
C HIS A 208 6.23 5.26 9.24
N SER A 209 7.07 5.00 10.23
CA SER A 209 6.70 4.13 11.35
C SER A 209 5.60 4.73 12.23
N GLN A 210 5.53 6.05 12.36
CA GLN A 210 4.45 6.73 13.10
C GLN A 210 3.09 6.57 12.40
N CYS A 211 3.05 6.69 11.07
CA CYS A 211 1.84 6.41 10.29
C CYS A 211 1.36 4.97 10.47
N GLN A 212 2.28 4.01 10.45
CA GLN A 212 1.96 2.60 10.65
C GLN A 212 1.40 2.32 12.06
N GLN A 213 1.96 2.95 13.10
CA GLN A 213 1.43 2.86 14.45
C GLN A 213 0.00 3.39 14.54
N THR A 214 -0.28 4.53 13.90
CA THR A 214 -1.62 5.10 13.83
C THR A 214 -2.57 4.19 13.06
N ALA A 215 -2.15 3.65 11.94
CA ALA A 215 -2.94 2.70 11.15
C ALA A 215 -3.31 1.45 11.96
N LEU A 216 -2.33 0.82 12.63
CA LEU A 216 -2.56 -0.35 13.47
C LEU A 216 -3.49 -0.05 14.65
N SER A 217 -3.27 1.09 15.34
CA SER A 217 -4.15 1.52 16.42
C SER A 217 -5.61 1.67 15.96
N SER A 218 -5.81 2.28 14.79
CA SER A 218 -7.14 2.46 14.21
C SER A 218 -7.78 1.11 13.86
N LEU A 219 -7.07 0.19 13.23
CA LEU A 219 -7.57 -1.16 12.91
C LEU A 219 -8.04 -1.89 14.16
N VAL A 220 -7.28 -1.83 15.25
CA VAL A 220 -7.65 -2.47 16.51
C VAL A 220 -8.85 -1.78 17.15
N LEU A 221 -8.76 -0.45 17.36
CA LEU A 221 -9.77 0.28 18.15
C LEU A 221 -11.11 0.42 17.45
N GLU A 222 -11.15 0.46 16.12
CA GLU A 222 -12.40 0.43 15.35
C GLU A 222 -13.03 -0.97 15.28
N GLY A 223 -12.35 -2.01 15.78
CA GLY A 223 -12.85 -3.37 15.84
C GLY A 223 -12.78 -4.14 14.54
N VAL A 224 -11.85 -3.80 13.64
CA VAL A 224 -11.67 -4.51 12.37
C VAL A 224 -11.43 -6.00 12.61
N PHE A 225 -10.57 -6.36 13.56
CA PHE A 225 -10.25 -7.75 13.87
C PHE A 225 -11.37 -8.49 14.64
N GLU A 226 -12.23 -7.78 15.35
CA GLU A 226 -13.47 -8.38 15.87
C GLU A 226 -14.46 -8.73 14.76
N ARG A 227 -14.55 -7.87 13.76
CA ARG A 227 -15.46 -8.06 12.61
C ARG A 227 -14.91 -9.08 11.62
N PHE A 228 -13.60 -9.11 11.41
CA PHE A 228 -12.91 -9.94 10.42
C PHE A 228 -11.82 -10.81 11.10
N PRO A 229 -12.22 -11.83 11.87
CA PRO A 229 -11.32 -12.59 12.76
C PRO A 229 -10.33 -13.51 12.03
N LYS A 230 -10.41 -13.63 10.72
CA LYS A 230 -9.46 -14.41 9.90
C LYS A 230 -8.56 -13.50 9.06
N LEU A 231 -8.74 -12.18 9.16
CA LEU A 231 -7.91 -11.21 8.46
C LEU A 231 -6.51 -11.17 9.09
N ASN A 232 -5.48 -11.21 8.25
CA ASN A 232 -4.10 -10.94 8.65
C ASN A 232 -3.61 -9.65 7.99
N MET A 233 -2.83 -8.86 8.73
CA MET A 233 -2.22 -7.62 8.25
C MET A 233 -0.70 -7.77 8.20
N VAL A 234 -0.07 -7.16 7.20
CA VAL A 234 1.39 -7.12 7.06
C VAL A 234 1.83 -5.66 7.04
N MET A 235 2.52 -5.22 8.08
CA MET A 235 3.07 -3.86 8.16
C MET A 235 4.38 -3.79 7.40
N VAL A 236 4.32 -3.30 6.15
CA VAL A 236 5.46 -3.27 5.22
C VAL A 236 6.27 -1.99 5.43
N GLU A 237 7.58 -2.09 5.53
CA GLU A 237 8.52 -0.97 5.81
C GLU A 237 8.19 -0.18 7.10
N ALA A 238 7.54 -0.84 8.05
CA ALA A 238 7.03 -0.19 9.26
C ALA A 238 8.07 -0.07 10.38
N GLY A 239 9.14 -0.85 10.33
CA GLY A 239 9.91 -1.18 11.52
C GLY A 239 9.09 -2.03 12.49
N PHE A 240 9.68 -2.52 13.55
CA PHE A 240 8.99 -3.39 14.52
C PHE A 240 9.27 -3.05 15.99
N GLY A 241 10.35 -2.31 16.30
CA GLY A 241 10.74 -1.99 17.66
C GLY A 241 9.70 -1.21 18.46
N TRP A 242 8.79 -0.53 17.79
CA TRP A 242 7.69 0.22 18.40
C TRP A 242 6.49 -0.66 18.80
N ALA A 243 6.33 -1.85 18.21
CA ALA A 243 5.13 -2.66 18.37
C ALA A 243 4.85 -3.09 19.83
N PRO A 244 5.81 -3.58 20.61
CA PRO A 244 5.57 -3.91 22.01
C PRO A 244 5.16 -2.69 22.84
N SER A 245 5.82 -1.56 22.65
CA SER A 245 5.50 -0.32 23.38
C SER A 245 4.09 0.19 23.06
N LEU A 246 3.70 0.14 21.79
CA LEU A 246 2.34 0.50 21.37
C LEU A 246 1.30 -0.44 22.00
N ALA A 247 1.53 -1.75 21.93
CA ALA A 247 0.63 -2.76 22.48
C ALA A 247 0.40 -2.53 24.00
N TRP A 248 1.45 -2.35 24.77
CA TRP A 248 1.35 -2.07 26.21
C TRP A 248 0.66 -0.73 26.49
N ARG A 249 0.92 0.28 25.68
CA ARG A 249 0.25 1.57 25.84
C ARG A 249 -1.25 1.47 25.57
N LEU A 250 -1.63 0.76 24.51
CA LEU A 250 -3.03 0.54 24.15
C LEU A 250 -3.76 -0.25 25.25
N ASP A 251 -3.16 -1.32 25.78
CA ASP A 251 -3.75 -2.10 26.88
C ASP A 251 -3.98 -1.25 28.12
N LYS A 252 -2.97 -0.45 28.51
CA LYS A 252 -3.08 0.42 29.69
C LYS A 252 -4.17 1.47 29.55
N VAL A 253 -4.36 2.02 28.36
CA VAL A 253 -5.43 3.00 28.09
C VAL A 253 -6.78 2.29 28.01
N PHE A 254 -6.83 1.14 27.35
CA PHE A 254 -8.02 0.30 27.25
C PHE A 254 -8.61 -0.09 28.61
N ASP A 255 -7.78 -0.51 29.56
CA ASP A 255 -8.22 -0.87 30.91
C ASP A 255 -8.91 0.30 31.65
N ARG A 256 -8.60 1.55 31.28
CA ARG A 256 -9.18 2.78 31.86
C ARG A 256 -10.40 3.32 31.10
N LEU A 257 -10.40 3.16 29.78
CA LEU A 257 -11.36 3.77 28.86
C LEU A 257 -12.17 2.73 28.07
N ARG A 258 -12.31 1.53 28.62
CA ARG A 258 -13.00 0.42 27.97
C ARG A 258 -14.42 0.77 27.50
N SER A 259 -15.09 1.66 28.21
CA SER A 259 -16.45 2.12 27.85
C SER A 259 -16.51 2.88 26.53
N GLU A 260 -15.39 3.44 26.06
CA GLU A 260 -15.29 4.11 24.76
C GLU A 260 -15.29 3.12 23.59
N VAL A 261 -14.77 1.92 23.82
CA VAL A 261 -14.64 0.84 22.80
C VAL A 261 -15.32 -0.46 23.27
N PRO A 262 -16.64 -0.43 23.58
CA PRO A 262 -17.35 -1.57 24.18
C PRO A 262 -17.45 -2.78 23.25
N HIS A 263 -17.22 -2.60 21.96
CA HIS A 263 -17.22 -3.64 20.94
C HIS A 263 -15.98 -4.53 20.99
N LEU A 264 -14.88 -4.09 21.60
CA LEU A 264 -13.68 -4.91 21.75
C LEU A 264 -13.87 -5.92 22.89
N LYS A 265 -13.66 -7.20 22.61
CA LYS A 265 -13.82 -8.29 23.59
C LYS A 265 -12.53 -8.64 24.30
N ARG A 266 -11.39 -8.34 23.67
CA ARG A 266 -10.04 -8.68 24.15
C ARG A 266 -9.20 -7.42 24.32
N LYS A 267 -8.02 -7.55 24.90
CA LYS A 267 -7.05 -6.45 24.97
C LYS A 267 -6.46 -6.15 23.59
N PRO A 268 -6.14 -4.89 23.30
CA PRO A 268 -5.50 -4.48 22.05
C PRO A 268 -4.26 -5.31 21.67
N SER A 269 -3.41 -5.63 22.65
CA SER A 269 -2.21 -6.45 22.42
C SER A 269 -2.50 -7.85 21.89
N GLU A 270 -3.65 -8.42 22.23
CA GLU A 270 -4.03 -9.76 21.76
C GLU A 270 -4.42 -9.74 20.28
N TYR A 271 -5.09 -8.66 19.82
CA TYR A 271 -5.36 -8.48 18.40
C TYR A 271 -4.06 -8.28 17.60
N ILE A 272 -3.15 -7.43 18.11
CA ILE A 272 -1.86 -7.17 17.47
C ILE A 272 -1.01 -8.44 17.32
N ARG A 273 -1.09 -9.35 18.31
CA ARG A 273 -0.36 -10.62 18.26
C ARG A 273 -0.97 -11.61 17.26
N ASP A 274 -2.29 -11.66 17.18
CA ASP A 274 -3.02 -12.72 16.49
C ASP A 274 -3.29 -12.40 15.01
N HIS A 275 -3.14 -11.14 14.60
CA HIS A 275 -3.46 -10.64 13.26
C HIS A 275 -2.29 -9.90 12.61
#